data_4abf0cc86eaf1bfb83e9ba65f2ec66a5
#
_entry.id   4abf0cc86eaf1bfb83e9ba65f2ec66a5
#
_cell.length_a   1.000
_cell.length_b   1.000
_cell.length_c   1.000
_cell.angle_alpha   90.00
_cell.angle_beta   90.00
_cell.angle_gamma   90.00
#
_symmetry.space_group_name_H-M   'P 1'
#
loop_
_entity.id
_entity.type
_entity.pdbx_description
1 polymer ?
#
loop_
_entity_poly.entity_id
_entity_poly.type
_entity_poly.pdbx_seq_one_letter_code
_entity_poly.pdbx_strand_id
1 'polypeptide(L)'
;MNAILEMRNSLEGLNSRVEEAEEQISELDERLEEITQAEQKREKRIRQNENSVRELWDNIKHANIRIIGVPEGEERDKGAENLFVEIIEENFPHLRKETDIQVQEAQRAPNKRSPKRPTPRHIISKCLKLKTERILKAARERPQVTYKGKPIRLSADFSDETLQVRREWHDIFKVLKGKNLQPRICYPSRLSFRMEGEIKSFPDKQKLKEFIAKKPALQEMPQGLKLESNDYK
;
A
#
# COMPACT_ATOMS: atom_id res chain seq x y z
N MET A 1 0.44 29.50 75.86
CA MET A 1 1.36 30.08 74.87
C MET A 1 2.07 29.04 73.97
N ASN A 2 2.29 27.79 74.45
CA ASN A 2 2.98 26.74 73.67
C ASN A 2 2.21 26.22 72.40
N ALA A 3 0.88 26.02 72.45
CA ALA A 3 0.11 25.44 71.36
C ALA A 3 0.15 26.28 70.08
N ILE A 4 0.17 27.59 70.14
CA ILE A 4 0.26 28.47 69.00
C ILE A 4 1.65 28.38 68.34
N LEU A 5 2.70 28.23 69.10
CA LEU A 5 4.06 28.05 68.61
C LEU A 5 4.23 26.69 67.94
N GLU A 6 3.64 25.63 68.51
CA GLU A 6 3.63 24.29 67.89
C GLU A 6 2.86 24.26 66.56
N MET A 7 1.70 24.92 66.52
CA MET A 7 0.93 25.08 65.28
C MET A 7 1.70 25.84 64.21
N ARG A 8 2.40 26.93 64.60
CA ARG A 8 3.22 27.70 63.66
C ARG A 8 4.37 26.88 63.07
N ASN A 9 5.09 26.17 63.93
CA ASN A 9 6.19 25.30 63.48
C ASN A 9 5.70 24.15 62.56
N SER A 10 4.52 23.60 62.86
CA SER A 10 3.88 22.58 61.98
C SER A 10 3.47 23.17 60.64
N LEU A 11 2.94 24.38 60.60
CA LEU A 11 2.59 25.08 59.37
C LEU A 11 3.83 25.40 58.50
N GLU A 12 4.91 25.87 59.15
CA GLU A 12 6.19 26.12 58.44
C GLU A 12 6.75 24.83 57.87
N GLY A 13 6.71 23.70 58.59
CA GLY A 13 7.14 22.41 58.11
C GLY A 13 6.24 21.85 56.98
N LEU A 14 4.93 22.13 57.01
CA LEU A 14 4.02 21.78 55.91
C LEU A 14 4.27 22.62 54.65
N ASN A 15 4.47 23.94 54.81
CA ASN A 15 4.78 24.81 53.69
C ASN A 15 6.08 24.40 52.98
N SER A 16 7.16 24.13 53.76
CA SER A 16 8.42 23.65 53.16
C SER A 16 8.25 22.34 52.37
N ARG A 17 7.42 21.42 52.88
CA ARG A 17 7.11 20.15 52.17
C ARG A 17 6.27 20.38 50.90
N VAL A 18 5.38 21.37 50.90
CA VAL A 18 4.59 21.73 49.71
C VAL A 18 5.50 22.35 48.67
N GLU A 19 6.36 23.28 49.05
CA GLU A 19 7.34 23.88 48.14
C GLU A 19 8.27 22.83 47.47
N GLU A 20 8.77 21.89 48.27
CA GLU A 20 9.58 20.78 47.77
C GLU A 20 8.81 19.84 46.82
N ALA A 21 7.53 19.59 47.10
CA ALA A 21 6.66 18.80 46.23
C ALA A 21 6.34 19.53 44.91
N GLU A 22 6.12 20.85 44.94
CA GLU A 22 5.88 21.67 43.77
C GLU A 22 7.12 21.71 42.86
N GLU A 23 8.33 21.81 43.45
CA GLU A 23 9.59 21.75 42.69
C GLU A 23 9.77 20.38 42.01
N GLN A 24 9.50 19.27 42.72
CA GLN A 24 9.56 17.93 42.14
C GLN A 24 8.51 17.72 41.05
N ILE A 25 7.31 18.26 41.18
CA ILE A 25 6.27 18.21 40.13
C ILE A 25 6.76 18.96 38.89
N SER A 26 7.34 20.15 39.06
CA SER A 26 7.87 20.94 37.92
C SER A 26 8.97 20.18 37.18
N GLU A 27 9.92 19.55 37.89
CA GLU A 27 10.96 18.72 37.26
C GLU A 27 10.37 17.51 36.51
N LEU A 28 9.33 16.87 37.07
CA LEU A 28 8.67 15.74 36.39
C LEU A 28 7.92 16.16 35.15
N ASP A 29 7.27 17.32 35.17
CA ASP A 29 6.57 17.89 34.01
C ASP A 29 7.56 18.20 32.87
N GLU A 30 8.71 18.80 33.17
CA GLU A 30 9.77 19.05 32.19
C GLU A 30 10.27 17.73 31.56
N ARG A 31 10.54 16.71 32.39
CA ARG A 31 10.96 15.38 31.89
C ARG A 31 9.90 14.72 31.04
N LEU A 32 8.63 14.84 31.42
CA LEU A 32 7.51 14.29 30.65
C LEU A 32 7.43 14.94 29.26
N GLU A 33 7.62 16.26 29.20
CA GLU A 33 7.63 16.99 27.93
C GLU A 33 8.79 16.57 27.04
N GLU A 34 10.00 16.42 27.59
CA GLU A 34 11.17 15.92 26.86
C GLU A 34 10.94 14.51 26.31
N ILE A 35 10.40 13.60 27.10
CA ILE A 35 10.08 12.23 26.70
C ILE A 35 9.05 12.24 25.58
N THR A 36 7.98 13.02 25.74
CA THR A 36 6.92 13.14 24.73
C THR A 36 7.45 13.65 23.39
N GLN A 37 8.30 14.68 23.43
CA GLN A 37 8.93 15.20 22.22
C GLN A 37 9.89 14.18 21.57
N ALA A 38 10.64 13.44 22.39
CA ALA A 38 11.54 12.39 21.89
C ALA A 38 10.77 11.25 21.24
N GLU A 39 9.64 10.82 21.83
CA GLU A 39 8.75 9.81 21.25
C GLU A 39 8.15 10.27 19.92
N GLN A 40 7.63 11.49 19.84
CA GLN A 40 7.09 12.04 18.59
C GLN A 40 8.14 12.08 17.47
N LYS A 41 9.39 12.47 17.80
CA LYS A 41 10.51 12.45 16.85
C LYS A 41 10.83 11.01 16.40
N ARG A 42 10.80 10.06 17.34
CA ARG A 42 11.05 8.64 17.06
C ARG A 42 9.97 8.05 16.16
N GLU A 43 8.70 8.29 16.45
CA GLU A 43 7.57 7.85 15.62
C GLU A 43 7.66 8.41 14.20
N LYS A 44 7.93 9.69 14.07
CA LYS A 44 8.12 10.33 12.76
C LYS A 44 9.24 9.67 11.96
N ARG A 45 10.37 9.34 12.62
CA ARG A 45 11.51 8.66 11.98
C ARG A 45 11.14 7.23 11.58
N ILE A 46 10.43 6.48 12.42
CA ILE A 46 9.96 5.13 12.11
C ILE A 46 9.06 5.18 10.88
N ARG A 47 8.05 6.05 10.85
CA ARG A 47 7.14 6.21 9.70
C ARG A 47 7.87 6.58 8.41
N GLN A 48 8.89 7.44 8.49
CA GLN A 48 9.73 7.76 7.34
C GLN A 48 10.53 6.55 6.84
N ASN A 49 11.12 5.79 7.75
CA ASN A 49 11.86 4.58 7.40
C ASN A 49 10.95 3.52 6.78
N GLU A 50 9.76 3.27 7.33
CA GLU A 50 8.77 2.34 6.77
C GLU A 50 8.37 2.74 5.34
N ASN A 51 8.13 4.03 5.10
CA ASN A 51 7.82 4.52 3.77
C ASN A 51 9.01 4.33 2.80
N SER A 52 10.22 4.62 3.25
CA SER A 52 11.43 4.42 2.43
C SER A 52 11.66 2.95 2.09
N VAL A 53 11.48 2.05 3.06
CA VAL A 53 11.56 0.60 2.83
C VAL A 53 10.50 0.15 1.84
N ARG A 54 9.26 0.63 1.96
CA ARG A 54 8.18 0.33 1.02
C ARG A 54 8.52 0.79 -0.40
N GLU A 55 9.00 2.02 -0.55
CA GLU A 55 9.40 2.56 -1.86
C GLU A 55 10.55 1.75 -2.48
N LEU A 56 11.55 1.37 -1.68
CA LEU A 56 12.65 0.51 -2.14
C LEU A 56 12.14 -0.85 -2.61
N TRP A 57 11.27 -1.51 -1.85
CA TRP A 57 10.66 -2.78 -2.23
C TRP A 57 9.84 -2.67 -3.50
N ASP A 58 9.01 -1.64 -3.64
CA ASP A 58 8.23 -1.42 -4.83
C ASP A 58 9.12 -1.11 -6.05
N ASN A 59 10.21 -0.36 -5.87
CA ASN A 59 11.17 -0.11 -6.94
C ASN A 59 11.87 -1.40 -7.41
N ILE A 60 12.29 -2.25 -6.48
CA ILE A 60 12.89 -3.56 -6.81
C ILE A 60 11.88 -4.43 -7.58
N LYS A 61 10.63 -4.46 -7.13
CA LYS A 61 9.56 -5.27 -7.72
C LYS A 61 8.96 -4.67 -9.01
N HIS A 62 9.17 -3.41 -9.28
CA HIS A 62 8.58 -2.71 -10.42
C HIS A 62 8.96 -3.33 -11.78
N ALA A 63 10.14 -3.93 -11.89
CA ALA A 63 10.58 -4.64 -13.09
C ALA A 63 9.98 -6.05 -13.21
N ASN A 64 9.26 -6.54 -12.20
CA ASN A 64 8.71 -7.87 -12.19
C ASN A 64 7.30 -7.91 -12.78
N ILE A 65 7.00 -9.00 -13.46
CA ILE A 65 5.66 -9.37 -13.89
C ILE A 65 5.19 -10.54 -13.06
N ARG A 66 4.03 -10.41 -12.44
CA ARG A 66 3.36 -11.48 -11.70
C ARG A 66 2.35 -12.15 -12.61
N ILE A 67 2.50 -13.46 -12.81
CA ILE A 67 1.61 -14.31 -13.60
C ILE A 67 0.75 -15.13 -12.65
N ILE A 68 -0.56 -15.07 -12.83
CA ILE A 68 -1.55 -15.70 -11.95
C ILE A 68 -2.39 -16.66 -12.77
N GLY A 69 -2.61 -17.87 -12.25
CA GLY A 69 -3.52 -18.85 -12.87
C GLY A 69 -2.84 -19.94 -13.66
N VAL A 70 -1.51 -19.93 -13.81
CA VAL A 70 -0.78 -21.03 -14.46
C VAL A 70 -0.76 -22.26 -13.55
N PRO A 71 -1.22 -23.44 -14.01
CA PRO A 71 -1.21 -24.67 -13.20
C PRO A 71 0.18 -25.01 -12.65
N GLU A 72 0.20 -25.68 -11.50
CA GLU A 72 1.44 -26.15 -10.90
C GLU A 72 2.09 -27.22 -11.77
N GLY A 73 3.40 -27.13 -11.92
CA GLY A 73 4.21 -28.13 -12.61
C GLY A 73 4.45 -27.86 -14.09
N GLU A 74 3.80 -26.88 -14.70
CA GLU A 74 4.01 -26.52 -16.12
C GLU A 74 5.47 -26.08 -16.40
N GLU A 75 6.16 -25.62 -15.38
CA GLU A 75 7.58 -25.21 -15.45
C GLU A 75 8.60 -26.33 -15.33
N ARG A 76 8.16 -27.58 -15.00
CA ARG A 76 9.10 -28.68 -14.65
C ARG A 76 10.03 -29.06 -15.79
N ASP A 77 9.51 -29.09 -17.01
CA ASP A 77 10.27 -29.61 -18.15
C ASP A 77 11.12 -28.55 -18.83
N LYS A 78 10.66 -27.28 -18.79
CA LYS A 78 11.25 -26.20 -19.58
C LYS A 78 11.79 -25.01 -18.77
N GLY A 79 11.52 -24.99 -17.46
CA GLY A 79 11.82 -23.86 -16.59
C GLY A 79 10.76 -22.74 -16.67
N ALA A 80 10.75 -21.89 -15.63
CA ALA A 80 9.77 -20.80 -15.53
C ALA A 80 10.04 -19.67 -16.53
N GLU A 81 11.28 -19.47 -16.94
CA GLU A 81 11.71 -18.49 -17.93
C GLU A 81 11.12 -18.83 -19.30
N ASN A 82 11.27 -20.06 -19.76
CA ASN A 82 10.74 -20.50 -21.05
C ASN A 82 9.21 -20.50 -21.05
N LEU A 83 8.58 -20.88 -19.93
CA LEU A 83 7.13 -20.76 -19.77
C LEU A 83 6.65 -19.31 -19.92
N PHE A 84 7.37 -18.33 -19.37
CA PHE A 84 7.05 -16.92 -19.57
C PHE A 84 7.16 -16.52 -21.04
N VAL A 85 8.21 -16.95 -21.72
CA VAL A 85 8.39 -16.69 -23.16
C VAL A 85 7.24 -17.26 -23.98
N GLU A 86 6.83 -18.53 -23.72
CA GLU A 86 5.67 -19.16 -24.37
C GLU A 86 4.37 -18.35 -24.17
N ILE A 87 4.12 -17.85 -22.94
CA ILE A 87 2.95 -17.00 -22.64
C ILE A 87 2.99 -15.71 -23.50
N ILE A 88 4.16 -15.09 -23.62
CA ILE A 88 4.31 -13.89 -24.42
C ILE A 88 4.12 -14.16 -25.92
N GLU A 89 4.65 -15.26 -26.42
CA GLU A 89 4.49 -15.68 -27.82
C GLU A 89 3.03 -15.98 -28.17
N GLU A 90 2.31 -16.70 -27.29
CA GLU A 90 0.89 -17.03 -27.47
C GLU A 90 0.02 -15.75 -27.51
N ASN A 91 0.33 -14.79 -26.65
CA ASN A 91 -0.56 -13.64 -26.46
C ASN A 91 -0.10 -12.37 -27.17
N PHE A 92 1.19 -12.15 -27.33
CA PHE A 92 1.76 -10.89 -27.85
C PHE A 92 2.84 -11.11 -28.90
N PRO A 93 2.52 -11.80 -30.03
CA PRO A 93 3.52 -12.16 -31.04
C PRO A 93 4.23 -10.96 -31.66
N HIS A 94 3.58 -9.80 -31.76
CA HIS A 94 4.20 -8.56 -32.25
C HIS A 94 5.28 -8.04 -31.30
N LEU A 95 5.03 -8.09 -29.98
CA LEU A 95 6.04 -7.68 -29.00
C LEU A 95 7.29 -8.56 -29.03
N ARG A 96 7.11 -9.85 -29.32
CA ARG A 96 8.23 -10.80 -29.47
C ARG A 96 9.12 -10.45 -30.68
N LYS A 97 8.49 -10.08 -31.80
CA LYS A 97 9.23 -9.71 -33.04
C LYS A 97 9.95 -8.37 -32.91
N GLU A 98 9.34 -7.40 -32.25
CA GLU A 98 9.89 -6.04 -32.11
C GLU A 98 10.95 -5.93 -31.01
N THR A 99 10.92 -6.84 -30.07
CA THR A 99 11.74 -6.69 -28.85
C THR A 99 12.27 -8.05 -28.44
N ASP A 100 13.60 -8.21 -28.40
CA ASP A 100 14.22 -9.38 -27.76
C ASP A 100 13.87 -9.41 -26.27
N ILE A 101 12.87 -10.22 -25.90
CA ILE A 101 12.40 -10.32 -24.52
C ILE A 101 13.31 -11.30 -23.78
N GLN A 102 14.33 -10.74 -23.15
CA GLN A 102 15.20 -11.50 -22.26
C GLN A 102 14.61 -11.50 -20.85
N VAL A 103 14.31 -12.70 -20.38
CA VAL A 103 13.95 -12.94 -18.98
C VAL A 103 15.24 -13.08 -18.20
N GLN A 104 15.39 -12.28 -17.14
CA GLN A 104 16.56 -12.34 -16.27
C GLN A 104 16.42 -13.49 -15.27
N GLU A 105 15.21 -13.65 -14.75
CA GLU A 105 14.88 -14.64 -13.73
C GLU A 105 13.38 -14.89 -13.74
N ALA A 106 12.95 -16.13 -13.54
CA ALA A 106 11.55 -16.44 -13.28
C ALA A 106 11.45 -17.56 -12.23
N GLN A 107 10.54 -17.39 -11.27
CA GLN A 107 10.35 -18.36 -10.20
C GLN A 107 8.92 -18.38 -9.67
N ARG A 108 8.52 -19.50 -9.07
CA ARG A 108 7.25 -19.59 -8.34
C ARG A 108 7.33 -18.92 -6.97
N ALA A 109 6.34 -18.09 -6.64
CA ALA A 109 6.22 -17.45 -5.35
C ALA A 109 4.87 -17.79 -4.68
N PRO A 110 4.88 -18.14 -3.40
CA PRO A 110 6.03 -18.42 -2.53
C PRO A 110 6.79 -19.69 -2.94
N ASN A 111 8.07 -19.79 -2.53
CA ASN A 111 8.95 -20.90 -2.93
C ASN A 111 8.41 -22.27 -2.49
N LYS A 112 7.83 -22.35 -1.29
CA LYS A 112 7.21 -23.57 -0.75
C LYS A 112 5.73 -23.62 -1.10
N ARG A 113 5.28 -24.75 -1.65
CA ARG A 113 3.85 -25.04 -1.88
C ARG A 113 3.19 -25.37 -0.55
N SER A 114 2.11 -24.67 -0.20
CA SER A 114 1.24 -25.05 0.92
C SER A 114 0.17 -26.04 0.41
N PRO A 115 0.05 -27.25 1.01
CA PRO A 115 -0.99 -28.21 0.63
C PRO A 115 -2.41 -27.68 0.81
N LYS A 116 -2.61 -26.72 1.73
CA LYS A 116 -3.90 -26.12 2.05
C LYS A 116 -4.34 -25.04 1.03
N ARG A 117 -3.48 -24.65 0.10
CA ARG A 117 -3.79 -23.59 -0.85
C ARG A 117 -4.46 -24.15 -2.10
N PRO A 118 -5.73 -23.81 -2.39
CA PRO A 118 -6.46 -24.33 -3.54
C PRO A 118 -6.02 -23.72 -4.87
N THR A 119 -5.34 -22.56 -4.85
CA THR A 119 -4.90 -21.87 -6.06
C THR A 119 -3.44 -22.12 -6.37
N PRO A 120 -3.05 -22.21 -7.66
CA PRO A 120 -1.64 -22.31 -8.05
C PRO A 120 -0.82 -21.14 -7.50
N ARG A 121 0.45 -21.39 -7.19
CA ARG A 121 1.39 -20.33 -6.85
C ARG A 121 1.60 -19.43 -8.07
N HIS A 122 1.84 -18.15 -7.80
CA HIS A 122 2.12 -17.22 -8.88
C HIS A 122 3.53 -17.44 -9.42
N ILE A 123 3.77 -17.09 -10.68
CA ILE A 123 5.11 -16.99 -11.24
C ILE A 123 5.50 -15.52 -11.24
N ILE A 124 6.68 -15.22 -10.72
CA ILE A 124 7.27 -13.88 -10.77
C ILE A 124 8.39 -13.94 -11.80
N SER A 125 8.27 -13.11 -12.83
CA SER A 125 9.28 -12.99 -13.89
C SER A 125 9.89 -11.61 -13.90
N LYS A 126 11.21 -11.52 -13.86
CA LYS A 126 11.98 -10.29 -13.89
C LYS A 126 12.48 -10.03 -15.33
N CYS A 127 12.09 -8.89 -15.85
CA CYS A 127 12.50 -8.42 -17.16
C CYS A 127 13.11 -7.01 -17.07
N LEU A 128 13.67 -6.49 -18.16
CA LEU A 128 14.04 -5.08 -18.22
C LEU A 128 12.80 -4.20 -18.04
N LYS A 129 12.88 -3.15 -17.22
CA LYS A 129 11.76 -2.26 -16.84
C LYS A 129 10.92 -1.79 -18.03
N LEU A 130 11.57 -1.33 -19.10
CA LEU A 130 10.88 -0.87 -20.33
C LEU A 130 10.05 -1.98 -20.99
N LYS A 131 10.55 -3.22 -20.95
CA LYS A 131 9.85 -4.38 -21.53
C LYS A 131 8.67 -4.77 -20.67
N THR A 132 8.83 -4.75 -19.32
CA THR A 132 7.75 -4.98 -18.36
C THR A 132 6.57 -4.03 -18.57
N GLU A 133 6.82 -2.73 -18.72
CA GLU A 133 5.79 -1.73 -18.95
C GLU A 133 5.01 -1.97 -20.27
N ARG A 134 5.71 -2.32 -21.34
CA ARG A 134 5.10 -2.63 -22.66
C ARG A 134 4.21 -3.87 -22.57
N ILE A 135 4.69 -4.96 -21.94
CA ILE A 135 3.93 -6.19 -21.75
C ILE A 135 2.69 -5.95 -20.91
N LEU A 136 2.82 -5.24 -19.79
CA LEU A 136 1.70 -4.93 -18.91
C LEU A 136 0.68 -3.98 -19.57
N LYS A 137 1.13 -3.09 -20.44
CA LYS A 137 0.24 -2.25 -21.26
C LYS A 137 -0.56 -3.11 -22.23
N ALA A 138 0.09 -3.94 -23.02
CA ALA A 138 -0.55 -4.86 -23.96
C ALA A 138 -1.54 -5.82 -23.26
N ALA A 139 -1.17 -6.34 -22.07
CA ALA A 139 -2.04 -7.20 -21.29
C ALA A 139 -3.31 -6.49 -20.77
N ARG A 140 -3.27 -5.18 -20.54
CA ARG A 140 -4.46 -4.38 -20.16
C ARG A 140 -5.39 -4.09 -21.34
N GLU A 141 -4.82 -3.94 -22.52
CA GLU A 141 -5.57 -3.66 -23.75
C GLU A 141 -6.24 -4.92 -24.32
N ARG A 142 -5.72 -6.11 -23.97
CA ARG A 142 -6.29 -7.38 -24.39
C ARG A 142 -7.43 -7.81 -23.45
N PRO A 143 -8.60 -8.23 -23.98
CA PRO A 143 -9.74 -8.66 -23.16
C PRO A 143 -9.41 -9.83 -22.24
N GLN A 144 -8.61 -10.79 -22.73
CA GLN A 144 -8.22 -11.98 -22.00
C GLN A 144 -6.83 -12.45 -22.42
N VAL A 145 -6.00 -12.78 -21.45
CA VAL A 145 -4.68 -13.42 -21.65
C VAL A 145 -4.83 -14.89 -21.31
N THR A 146 -4.28 -15.77 -22.13
CA THR A 146 -4.40 -17.22 -21.97
C THR A 146 -3.04 -17.92 -21.94
N TYR A 147 -3.01 -19.11 -21.38
CA TYR A 147 -1.91 -20.06 -21.53
C TYR A 147 -2.48 -21.45 -21.75
N LYS A 148 -2.14 -22.06 -22.89
CA LYS A 148 -2.72 -23.33 -23.35
C LYS A 148 -4.25 -23.31 -23.30
N GLY A 149 -4.88 -22.21 -23.74
CA GLY A 149 -6.32 -22.00 -23.75
C GLY A 149 -6.95 -21.73 -22.38
N LYS A 150 -6.20 -21.76 -21.27
CA LYS A 150 -6.70 -21.43 -19.93
C LYS A 150 -6.49 -19.95 -19.61
N PRO A 151 -7.49 -19.27 -19.01
CA PRO A 151 -7.34 -17.86 -18.66
C PRO A 151 -6.29 -17.66 -17.56
N ILE A 152 -5.36 -16.75 -17.82
CA ILE A 152 -4.34 -16.31 -16.88
C ILE A 152 -4.39 -14.80 -16.74
N ARG A 153 -3.69 -14.25 -15.75
CA ARG A 153 -3.59 -12.81 -15.54
C ARG A 153 -2.14 -12.38 -15.37
N LEU A 154 -1.76 -11.36 -16.15
CA LEU A 154 -0.49 -10.65 -15.98
C LEU A 154 -0.74 -9.37 -15.17
N SER A 155 0.07 -9.11 -14.16
CA SER A 155 0.02 -7.92 -13.33
C SER A 155 1.42 -7.47 -12.93
N ALA A 156 1.57 -6.19 -12.58
CA ALA A 156 2.78 -5.74 -11.92
C ALA A 156 2.92 -6.44 -10.55
N ASP A 157 4.16 -6.68 -10.14
CA ASP A 157 4.47 -7.18 -8.82
C ASP A 157 4.68 -6.00 -7.87
N PHE A 158 3.92 -5.97 -6.78
CA PHE A 158 3.98 -4.93 -5.75
C PHE A 158 4.27 -5.56 -4.38
N SER A 159 4.69 -4.74 -3.43
CA SER A 159 4.72 -5.13 -2.02
C SER A 159 3.31 -5.48 -1.53
N ASP A 160 3.23 -6.29 -0.48
CA ASP A 160 1.94 -6.70 0.07
C ASP A 160 1.17 -5.49 0.63
N GLU A 161 1.86 -4.52 1.21
CA GLU A 161 1.31 -3.26 1.69
C GLU A 161 0.71 -2.44 0.55
N THR A 162 1.46 -2.28 -0.54
CA THR A 162 0.96 -1.56 -1.73
C THR A 162 -0.24 -2.28 -2.34
N LEU A 163 -0.23 -3.62 -2.39
CA LEU A 163 -1.38 -4.41 -2.83
C LEU A 163 -2.60 -4.23 -1.92
N GLN A 164 -2.39 -4.16 -0.60
CA GLN A 164 -3.43 -3.91 0.38
C GLN A 164 -4.12 -2.57 0.12
N VAL A 165 -3.36 -1.49 0.07
CA VAL A 165 -3.88 -0.14 -0.20
C VAL A 165 -4.58 -0.08 -1.57
N ARG A 166 -4.05 -0.77 -2.60
CA ARG A 166 -4.71 -0.83 -3.91
C ARG A 166 -6.03 -1.59 -3.88
N ARG A 167 -6.16 -2.63 -3.06
CA ARG A 167 -7.43 -3.36 -2.87
C ARG A 167 -8.48 -2.49 -2.20
N GLU A 168 -8.10 -1.63 -1.29
CA GLU A 168 -9.01 -0.71 -0.63
C GLU A 168 -9.72 0.26 -1.58
N TRP A 169 -9.13 0.54 -2.74
CA TRP A 169 -9.75 1.35 -3.79
C TRP A 169 -10.82 0.58 -4.60
N HIS A 170 -10.94 -0.74 -4.42
CA HIS A 170 -11.71 -1.59 -5.32
C HIS A 170 -13.19 -1.18 -5.48
N ASP A 171 -13.86 -0.90 -4.38
CA ASP A 171 -15.28 -0.54 -4.41
C ASP A 171 -15.49 0.85 -5.00
N ILE A 172 -14.64 1.80 -4.64
CA ILE A 172 -14.63 3.14 -5.21
C ILE A 172 -14.37 3.08 -6.72
N PHE A 173 -13.41 2.25 -7.12
CA PHE A 173 -13.08 2.04 -8.53
C PHE A 173 -14.27 1.51 -9.34
N LYS A 174 -15.02 0.54 -8.80
CA LYS A 174 -16.24 0.01 -9.44
C LYS A 174 -17.29 1.10 -9.64
N VAL A 175 -17.53 1.90 -8.62
CA VAL A 175 -18.51 3.01 -8.68
C VAL A 175 -18.10 4.05 -9.72
N LEU A 176 -16.84 4.47 -9.73
CA LEU A 176 -16.33 5.44 -10.71
C LEU A 176 -16.36 4.89 -12.14
N LYS A 177 -16.10 3.59 -12.30
CA LYS A 177 -16.19 2.91 -13.59
C LYS A 177 -17.65 2.86 -14.09
N GLY A 178 -18.61 2.58 -13.21
CA GLY A 178 -20.04 2.60 -13.53
C GLY A 178 -20.53 3.98 -13.97
N LYS A 179 -19.92 5.05 -13.44
CA LYS A 179 -20.21 6.44 -13.85
C LYS A 179 -19.39 6.90 -15.08
N ASN A 180 -18.66 6.00 -15.73
CA ASN A 180 -17.84 6.26 -16.92
C ASN A 180 -16.72 7.32 -16.72
N LEU A 181 -16.23 7.49 -15.49
CA LEU A 181 -15.20 8.45 -15.13
C LEU A 181 -13.76 7.96 -15.42
N GLN A 182 -13.61 6.83 -16.09
CA GLN A 182 -12.34 6.23 -16.51
C GLN A 182 -11.31 6.13 -15.35
N PRO A 183 -11.64 5.50 -14.21
CA PRO A 183 -10.74 5.44 -13.07
C PRO A 183 -9.50 4.62 -13.39
N ARG A 184 -8.37 5.04 -12.78
CA ARG A 184 -7.08 4.35 -12.84
C ARG A 184 -6.44 4.36 -11.47
N ILE A 185 -5.78 3.27 -11.10
CA ILE A 185 -4.94 3.23 -9.91
C ILE A 185 -3.50 3.34 -10.38
N CYS A 186 -2.92 4.54 -10.24
CA CYS A 186 -1.54 4.82 -10.56
C CYS A 186 -0.59 4.34 -9.47
N TYR A 187 0.68 4.18 -9.82
CA TYR A 187 1.72 3.81 -8.88
C TYR A 187 1.97 4.94 -7.83
N PRO A 188 2.21 4.59 -6.58
CA PRO A 188 2.10 3.25 -5.97
C PRO A 188 0.65 2.79 -5.75
N SER A 189 -0.26 3.66 -5.31
CA SER A 189 -1.66 3.35 -4.98
C SER A 189 -2.58 4.57 -5.08
N ARG A 190 -2.27 5.50 -5.98
CA ARG A 190 -3.05 6.73 -6.16
C ARG A 190 -4.24 6.48 -7.09
N LEU A 191 -5.44 6.78 -6.62
CA LEU A 191 -6.62 6.76 -7.47
C LEU A 191 -6.65 8.02 -8.34
N SER A 192 -6.83 7.87 -9.64
CA SER A 192 -7.07 8.98 -10.56
C SER A 192 -8.28 8.69 -11.43
N PHE A 193 -9.04 9.71 -11.78
CA PHE A 193 -10.16 9.61 -12.71
C PHE A 193 -10.36 10.94 -13.46
N ARG A 194 -11.06 10.87 -14.59
CA ARG A 194 -11.38 12.04 -15.40
C ARG A 194 -12.71 12.62 -14.98
N MET A 195 -12.73 13.92 -14.69
CA MET A 195 -13.93 14.67 -14.35
C MET A 195 -13.87 16.07 -14.98
N GLU A 196 -14.94 16.47 -15.63
CA GLU A 196 -15.02 17.80 -16.30
C GLU A 196 -13.85 18.06 -17.27
N GLY A 197 -13.36 17.01 -17.96
CA GLY A 197 -12.22 17.12 -18.88
C GLY A 197 -10.84 17.01 -18.21
N GLU A 198 -10.74 17.17 -16.90
CA GLU A 198 -9.50 17.13 -16.13
C GLU A 198 -9.25 15.78 -15.44
N ILE A 199 -7.97 15.45 -15.25
CA ILE A 199 -7.58 14.29 -14.46
C ILE A 199 -7.37 14.73 -13.01
N LYS A 200 -8.22 14.22 -12.10
CA LYS A 200 -8.05 14.40 -10.66
C LYS A 200 -7.37 13.17 -10.06
N SER A 201 -6.45 13.37 -9.11
CA SER A 201 -5.65 12.30 -8.51
C SER A 201 -5.61 12.41 -6.99
N PHE A 202 -5.85 11.27 -6.32
CA PHE A 202 -6.01 11.19 -4.86
C PHE A 202 -5.07 10.13 -4.30
N PRO A 203 -4.15 10.49 -3.39
CA PRO A 203 -3.22 9.54 -2.78
C PRO A 203 -3.89 8.65 -1.73
N ASP A 204 -4.94 9.13 -1.08
CA ASP A 204 -5.65 8.47 -0.01
C ASP A 204 -7.16 8.75 -0.05
N LYS A 205 -7.92 7.96 0.71
CA LYS A 205 -9.38 8.06 0.78
C LYS A 205 -9.86 9.34 1.45
N GLN A 206 -9.06 9.90 2.37
CA GLN A 206 -9.43 11.11 3.09
C GLN A 206 -9.50 12.31 2.13
N LYS A 207 -8.47 12.49 1.31
CA LYS A 207 -8.44 13.57 0.29
C LYS A 207 -9.54 13.40 -0.75
N LEU A 208 -9.88 12.14 -1.09
CA LEU A 208 -11.03 11.88 -1.95
C LEU A 208 -12.35 12.29 -1.28
N LYS A 209 -12.55 11.95 0.01
CA LYS A 209 -13.75 12.36 0.77
C LYS A 209 -13.90 13.88 0.82
N GLU A 210 -12.83 14.60 1.11
CA GLU A 210 -12.81 16.07 1.15
C GLU A 210 -13.18 16.68 -0.21
N PHE A 211 -12.74 16.05 -1.29
CA PHE A 211 -13.08 16.48 -2.65
C PHE A 211 -14.56 16.20 -2.96
N ILE A 212 -15.08 15.02 -2.64
CA ILE A 212 -16.49 14.64 -2.86
C ILE A 212 -17.41 15.55 -2.06
N ALA A 213 -17.06 15.89 -0.82
CA ALA A 213 -17.86 16.78 0.03
C ALA A 213 -18.06 18.17 -0.59
N LYS A 214 -17.13 18.63 -1.43
CA LYS A 214 -17.18 19.92 -2.13
C LYS A 214 -17.91 19.88 -3.48
N LYS A 215 -18.28 18.68 -3.97
CA LYS A 215 -18.87 18.49 -5.30
C LYS A 215 -20.22 17.73 -5.22
N PRO A 216 -21.38 18.46 -5.27
CA PRO A 216 -22.72 17.85 -5.14
C PRO A 216 -22.99 16.73 -6.14
N ALA A 217 -22.49 16.84 -7.37
CA ALA A 217 -22.66 15.82 -8.42
C ALA A 217 -22.02 14.45 -8.06
N LEU A 218 -21.13 14.40 -7.09
CA LEU A 218 -20.49 13.18 -6.58
C LEU A 218 -21.12 12.69 -5.27
N GLN A 219 -21.92 13.52 -4.59
CA GLN A 219 -22.58 13.18 -3.31
C GLN A 219 -23.69 12.13 -3.48
N GLU A 220 -24.27 11.99 -4.68
CA GLU A 220 -25.21 10.93 -5.04
C GLU A 220 -24.54 9.55 -5.22
N MET A 221 -23.29 9.38 -4.80
CA MET A 221 -22.65 8.07 -4.77
C MET A 221 -23.28 7.19 -3.71
N PRO A 222 -23.52 5.88 -4.00
CA PRO A 222 -24.17 4.97 -3.05
C PRO A 222 -23.44 4.95 -1.71
N GLN A 223 -24.20 4.72 -0.64
CA GLN A 223 -23.76 4.75 0.77
C GLN A 223 -22.56 3.86 1.13
N GLY A 224 -22.05 3.05 0.21
CA GLY A 224 -20.81 2.28 0.37
C GLY A 224 -19.52 3.12 0.48
N LEU A 225 -19.60 4.45 0.29
CA LEU A 225 -18.54 5.41 0.62
C LEU A 225 -18.64 5.98 2.04
N LYS A 226 -19.63 5.57 2.83
CA LYS A 226 -19.55 5.69 4.29
C LYS A 226 -18.50 4.72 4.78
N LEU A 227 -17.25 5.11 4.63
CA LEU A 227 -16.11 4.52 5.32
C LEU A 227 -16.39 4.73 6.80
N GLU A 228 -16.67 3.63 7.48
CA GLU A 228 -16.78 3.60 8.94
C GLU A 228 -15.59 4.37 9.51
N SER A 229 -15.87 5.38 10.30
CA SER A 229 -14.90 6.01 11.16
C SER A 229 -14.49 4.94 12.17
N ASN A 230 -13.37 4.25 11.92
CA ASN A 230 -12.69 3.52 12.98
C ASN A 230 -12.11 4.57 13.94
N ASP A 231 -12.96 5.01 14.87
CA ASP A 231 -12.52 5.63 16.10
C ASP A 231 -11.78 4.56 16.92
N TYR A 232 -10.47 4.46 16.73
CA TYR A 232 -9.61 3.88 17.74
C TYR A 232 -9.48 4.93 18.86
N LYS A 233 -10.24 4.67 19.95
CA LYS A 233 -9.93 5.21 21.29
C LYS A 233 -8.62 4.62 21.78
#